data_9afeba8203478887df412cd0c1713427
#
_entry.id   9afeba8203478887df412cd0c1713427
#
_cell.length_a   1.000
_cell.length_b   1.000
_cell.length_c   1.000
_cell.angle_alpha   90.00
_cell.angle_beta   90.00
_cell.angle_gamma   90.00
#
_symmetry.space_group_name_H-M   'P 1'
#
loop_
_entity.id
_entity.type
_entity.pdbx_description
1 polymer ?
#
loop_
_entity_poly.entity_id
_entity_poly.type
_entity_poly.pdbx_seq_one_letter_code
_entity_poly.pdbx_strand_id
1 'polypeptide(L)'
;EDVPATFYTAKDMRIQTNNSVSSWQHYADEVDALVANSFGALLSTLEIEIFSRAIEQENYKGLAALDPYLTALDRTIAGLKKIRAPSDLAEIHLDYLNLAARQEFGVQKMRDAEKDMVGAFIGMQEYSNAIKKFDELLLRIRRTYAQRNIPL
;
A
#
# COMPACT_ATOMS: atom_id res chain seq x y z
N GLU A 1 -17.82 -12.24 0.61
CA GLU A 1 -16.87 -11.91 1.70
C GLU A 1 -16.78 -10.40 1.82
N ASP A 2 -17.16 -9.86 2.98
CA ASP A 2 -17.12 -8.42 3.19
C ASP A 2 -15.69 -7.92 3.28
N VAL A 3 -15.42 -6.79 2.62
CA VAL A 3 -14.13 -6.11 2.74
C VAL A 3 -14.00 -5.59 4.17
N PRO A 4 -12.93 -5.90 4.90
CA PRO A 4 -12.74 -5.38 6.25
C PRO A 4 -12.74 -3.85 6.24
N ALA A 5 -13.48 -3.22 7.16
CA ALA A 5 -13.47 -1.77 7.31
C ALA A 5 -12.07 -1.26 7.68
N THR A 6 -11.34 -2.04 8.48
CA THR A 6 -9.99 -1.73 8.96
C THR A 6 -9.18 -3.02 9.03
N PHE A 7 -7.96 -3.02 8.51
CA PHE A 7 -7.04 -4.16 8.58
C PHE A 7 -6.14 -4.09 9.82
N TYR A 8 -5.68 -2.88 10.16
CA TYR A 8 -4.72 -2.62 11.24
C TYR A 8 -5.17 -1.48 12.12
N THR A 9 -4.72 -1.50 13.36
CA THR A 9 -4.98 -0.49 14.40
C THR A 9 -3.66 0.08 14.94
N ALA A 10 -3.73 1.07 15.81
CA ALA A 10 -2.55 1.63 16.47
C ALA A 10 -1.68 0.59 17.21
N LYS A 11 -2.26 -0.54 17.60
CA LYS A 11 -1.53 -1.65 18.27
C LYS A 11 -0.55 -2.38 17.34
N ASP A 12 -0.76 -2.26 16.03
CA ASP A 12 0.05 -2.90 15.00
C ASP A 12 1.25 -2.05 14.58
N MET A 13 1.37 -0.84 15.12
CA MET A 13 2.41 0.14 14.78
C MET A 13 3.40 0.33 15.92
N ARG A 14 4.56 0.88 15.57
CA ARG A 14 5.55 1.40 16.52
C ARG A 14 5.60 2.91 16.43
N ILE A 15 5.43 3.57 17.57
CA ILE A 15 5.42 5.03 17.69
C ILE A 15 6.60 5.48 18.54
N GLN A 16 7.21 6.60 18.16
CA GLN A 16 8.21 7.31 18.95
C GLN A 16 7.70 8.70 19.32
N THR A 17 8.12 9.20 20.48
CA THR A 17 7.73 10.54 20.96
C THR A 17 8.58 11.67 20.39
N ASN A 18 9.69 11.33 19.71
CA ASN A 18 10.56 12.31 19.07
C ASN A 18 9.91 12.84 17.78
N ASN A 19 9.51 14.10 17.78
CA ASN A 19 8.93 14.83 16.65
C ASN A 19 9.86 15.91 16.09
N SER A 20 11.20 15.77 16.27
CA SER A 20 12.17 16.70 15.69
C SER A 20 12.15 16.65 14.16
N VAL A 21 12.66 17.70 13.52
CA VAL A 21 12.85 17.75 12.05
C VAL A 21 13.65 16.55 11.58
N SER A 22 14.74 16.22 12.26
CA SER A 22 15.56 15.05 11.93
C SER A 22 14.80 13.73 12.02
N SER A 23 13.94 13.56 13.03
CA SER A 23 13.10 12.37 13.18
C SER A 23 12.09 12.23 12.03
N TRP A 24 11.49 13.33 11.59
CA TRP A 24 10.58 13.33 10.46
C TRP A 24 11.28 13.03 9.13
N GLN A 25 12.48 13.61 8.91
CA GLN A 25 13.28 13.31 7.72
C GLN A 25 13.68 11.84 7.69
N HIS A 26 14.18 11.31 8.80
CA HIS A 26 14.55 9.91 8.90
C HIS A 26 13.37 8.96 8.63
N TYR A 27 12.19 9.30 9.17
CA TYR A 27 10.97 8.54 8.88
C TYR A 27 10.61 8.52 7.38
N ALA A 28 10.67 9.68 6.71
CA ALA A 28 10.43 9.76 5.28
C ALA A 28 11.43 8.92 4.48
N ASP A 29 12.71 9.01 4.81
CA ASP A 29 13.78 8.22 4.16
C ASP A 29 13.58 6.70 4.35
N GLU A 30 13.18 6.27 5.55
CA GLU A 30 12.90 4.86 5.83
C GLU A 30 11.69 4.35 5.02
N VAL A 31 10.61 5.12 4.92
CA VAL A 31 9.42 4.75 4.15
C VAL A 31 9.76 4.70 2.66
N ASP A 32 10.44 5.71 2.14
CA ASP A 32 10.85 5.76 0.73
C ASP A 32 11.77 4.59 0.36
N ALA A 33 12.76 4.29 1.19
CA ALA A 33 13.64 3.15 1.00
C ALA A 33 12.88 1.82 1.04
N LEU A 34 11.92 1.66 1.95
CA LEU A 34 11.09 0.47 2.05
C LEU A 34 10.29 0.24 0.77
N VAL A 35 9.63 1.28 0.26
CA VAL A 35 8.82 1.20 -0.97
C VAL A 35 9.71 0.92 -2.18
N ALA A 36 10.82 1.65 -2.33
CA ALA A 36 11.76 1.44 -3.42
C ALA A 36 12.33 0.01 -3.43
N ASN A 37 12.70 -0.52 -2.27
CA ASN A 37 13.22 -1.88 -2.13
C ASN A 37 12.15 -2.97 -2.35
N SER A 38 10.89 -2.67 -2.02
CA SER A 38 9.79 -3.63 -2.17
C SER A 38 9.31 -3.72 -3.61
N PHE A 39 9.09 -2.59 -4.27
CA PHE A 39 8.53 -2.53 -5.62
C PHE A 39 9.57 -2.45 -6.74
N GLY A 40 10.72 -1.80 -6.53
CA GLY A 40 11.84 -1.80 -7.48
C GLY A 40 11.45 -1.78 -8.96
N ALA A 41 11.72 -2.88 -9.64
CA ALA A 41 11.44 -3.05 -11.08
C ALA A 41 9.96 -3.28 -11.44
N LEU A 42 9.05 -3.39 -10.45
CA LEU A 42 7.63 -3.67 -10.71
C LEU A 42 6.83 -2.42 -11.13
N LEU A 43 7.41 -1.24 -11.09
CA LEU A 43 6.72 0.03 -11.34
C LEU A 43 6.35 0.27 -12.81
N SER A 44 6.67 -0.65 -13.72
CA SER A 44 6.46 -0.48 -15.17
C SER A 44 5.14 -1.03 -15.70
N THR A 45 4.42 -1.85 -14.92
CA THR A 45 3.14 -2.46 -15.34
C THR A 45 2.14 -2.34 -14.21
N LEU A 46 0.89 -1.94 -14.54
CA LEU A 46 -0.16 -1.82 -13.54
C LEU A 46 -0.85 -3.17 -13.31
N GLU A 47 -1.13 -3.49 -12.05
CA GLU A 47 -1.80 -4.74 -11.64
C GLU A 47 -3.17 -4.90 -12.31
N ILE A 48 -3.91 -3.81 -12.50
CA ILE A 48 -5.18 -3.81 -13.23
C ILE A 48 -5.00 -4.24 -14.69
N GLU A 49 -3.92 -3.83 -15.35
CA GLU A 49 -3.63 -4.24 -16.73
C GLU A 49 -3.34 -5.74 -16.83
N ILE A 50 -2.62 -6.29 -15.86
CA ILE A 50 -2.37 -7.73 -15.78
C ILE A 50 -3.68 -8.48 -15.64
N PHE A 51 -4.53 -8.03 -14.70
CA PHE A 51 -5.83 -8.63 -14.47
C PHE A 51 -6.74 -8.54 -15.71
N SER A 52 -6.94 -7.33 -16.26
CA SER A 52 -7.80 -7.11 -17.42
C SER A 52 -7.36 -7.94 -18.62
N ARG A 53 -6.07 -7.96 -18.91
CA ARG A 53 -5.53 -8.76 -20.01
C ARG A 53 -5.76 -10.26 -19.82
N ALA A 54 -5.57 -10.76 -18.60
CA ALA A 54 -5.80 -12.17 -18.31
C ALA A 54 -7.27 -12.56 -18.49
N ILE A 55 -8.20 -11.70 -18.09
CA ILE A 55 -9.64 -11.93 -18.24
C ILE A 55 -10.06 -11.85 -19.72
N GLU A 56 -9.65 -10.80 -20.45
CA GLU A 56 -9.98 -10.60 -21.86
C GLU A 56 -9.48 -11.74 -22.75
N GLN A 57 -8.33 -12.31 -22.42
CA GLN A 57 -7.72 -13.40 -23.17
C GLN A 57 -8.10 -14.80 -22.65
N GLU A 58 -8.97 -14.87 -21.63
CA GLU A 58 -9.34 -16.12 -20.93
C GLU A 58 -8.09 -16.91 -20.46
N ASN A 59 -6.99 -16.19 -20.18
CA ASN A 59 -5.70 -16.75 -19.78
C ASN A 59 -5.44 -16.54 -18.29
N TYR A 60 -6.09 -17.33 -17.45
CA TYR A 60 -5.96 -17.24 -15.98
C TYR A 60 -4.53 -17.56 -15.49
N LYS A 61 -3.72 -18.29 -16.25
CA LYS A 61 -2.31 -18.50 -15.93
C LYS A 61 -1.52 -17.19 -15.93
N GLY A 62 -1.95 -16.20 -16.72
CA GLY A 62 -1.37 -14.86 -16.76
C GLY A 62 -1.49 -14.11 -15.44
N LEU A 63 -2.46 -14.48 -14.57
CA LEU A 63 -2.63 -13.89 -13.24
C LEU A 63 -1.44 -14.16 -12.31
N ALA A 64 -0.60 -15.15 -12.59
CA ALA A 64 0.64 -15.38 -11.85
C ALA A 64 1.61 -14.17 -11.90
N ALA A 65 1.46 -13.30 -12.90
CA ALA A 65 2.21 -12.04 -12.97
C ALA A 65 1.86 -11.05 -11.82
N LEU A 66 0.79 -11.29 -11.07
CA LEU A 66 0.44 -10.55 -9.85
C LEU A 66 1.22 -11.01 -8.60
N ASP A 67 1.83 -12.20 -8.62
CA ASP A 67 2.53 -12.74 -7.44
C ASP A 67 3.71 -11.84 -6.96
N PRO A 68 4.53 -11.22 -7.83
CA PRO A 68 5.56 -10.28 -7.39
C PRO A 68 5.00 -9.04 -6.68
N TYR A 69 3.82 -8.56 -7.08
CA TYR A 69 3.14 -7.42 -6.44
C TYR A 69 2.62 -7.79 -5.05
N LEU A 70 2.05 -8.99 -4.89
CA LEU A 70 1.67 -9.51 -3.57
C LEU A 70 2.88 -9.59 -2.64
N THR A 71 4.00 -10.11 -3.14
CA THR A 71 5.25 -10.15 -2.37
C THR A 71 5.74 -8.75 -1.98
N ALA A 72 5.66 -7.78 -2.89
CA ALA A 72 6.07 -6.40 -2.62
C ALA A 72 5.17 -5.73 -1.58
N LEU A 73 3.86 -5.93 -1.66
CA LEU A 73 2.88 -5.40 -0.70
C LEU A 73 3.07 -6.03 0.68
N ASP A 74 3.26 -7.35 0.76
CA ASP A 74 3.55 -8.05 2.02
C ASP A 74 4.83 -7.51 2.69
N ARG A 75 5.90 -7.31 1.92
CA ARG A 75 7.14 -6.69 2.41
C ARG A 75 6.93 -5.27 2.91
N THR A 76 6.14 -4.48 2.18
CA THR A 76 5.81 -3.10 2.56
C THR A 76 5.05 -3.07 3.86
N ILE A 77 4.02 -3.89 4.02
CA ILE A 77 3.23 -4.01 5.24
C ILE A 77 4.11 -4.44 6.42
N ALA A 78 4.92 -5.48 6.23
CA ALA A 78 5.82 -5.96 7.28
C ALA A 78 6.86 -4.91 7.68
N GLY A 79 7.37 -4.14 6.72
CA GLY A 79 8.31 -3.04 6.96
C GLY A 79 7.67 -1.86 7.69
N LEU A 80 6.48 -1.43 7.26
CA LEU A 80 5.73 -0.35 7.93
C LEU A 80 5.45 -0.68 9.40
N LYS A 81 5.12 -1.92 9.74
CA LYS A 81 4.94 -2.36 11.14
C LYS A 81 6.21 -2.24 11.99
N LYS A 82 7.39 -2.24 11.38
CA LYS A 82 8.69 -2.14 12.08
C LYS A 82 9.19 -0.71 12.20
N ILE A 83 8.83 0.17 11.26
CA ILE A 83 9.23 1.57 11.27
C ILE A 83 8.62 2.26 12.49
N ARG A 84 9.45 3.03 13.20
CA ARG A 84 9.00 3.85 14.34
C ARG A 84 8.55 5.21 13.83
N ALA A 85 7.24 5.40 13.70
CA ALA A 85 6.68 6.66 13.26
C ALA A 85 6.73 7.72 14.39
N PRO A 86 7.13 8.95 14.08
CA PRO A 86 6.92 10.07 15.00
C PRO A 86 5.45 10.16 15.41
N SER A 87 5.17 10.47 16.69
CA SER A 87 3.80 10.48 17.20
C SER A 87 2.87 11.45 16.45
N ASP A 88 3.39 12.58 15.96
CA ASP A 88 2.65 13.52 15.14
C ASP A 88 2.28 12.99 13.75
N LEU A 89 2.95 11.93 13.28
CA LEU A 89 2.69 11.25 12.01
C LEU A 89 1.94 9.92 12.20
N ALA A 90 1.51 9.58 13.41
CA ALA A 90 0.93 8.27 13.72
C ALA A 90 -0.32 7.96 12.88
N GLU A 91 -1.21 8.93 12.68
CA GLU A 91 -2.40 8.74 11.83
C GLU A 91 -2.03 8.52 10.37
N ILE A 92 -1.11 9.30 9.85
CA ILE A 92 -0.59 9.15 8.47
C ILE A 92 0.00 7.76 8.29
N HIS A 93 0.80 7.30 9.26
CA HIS A 93 1.41 5.98 9.21
C HIS A 93 0.37 4.84 9.25
N LEU A 94 -0.66 4.99 10.08
CA LEU A 94 -1.75 4.03 10.14
C LEU A 94 -2.57 3.99 8.84
N ASP A 95 -2.86 5.15 8.26
CA ASP A 95 -3.54 5.23 6.97
C ASP A 95 -2.71 4.56 5.87
N TYR A 96 -1.39 4.78 5.86
CA TYR A 96 -0.49 4.13 4.93
C TYR A 96 -0.54 2.61 5.05
N LEU A 97 -0.43 2.10 6.28
CA LEU A 97 -0.48 0.67 6.57
C LEU A 97 -1.81 0.03 6.12
N ASN A 98 -2.93 0.68 6.41
CA ASN A 98 -4.25 0.19 5.99
C ASN A 98 -4.48 0.27 4.47
N LEU A 99 -3.94 1.28 3.80
CA LEU A 99 -4.02 1.38 2.33
C LEU A 99 -3.19 0.32 1.64
N ALA A 100 -1.99 0.02 2.15
CA ALA A 100 -1.18 -1.09 1.63
C ALA A 100 -1.91 -2.43 1.79
N ALA A 101 -2.56 -2.67 2.93
CA ALA A 101 -3.34 -3.87 3.17
C ALA A 101 -4.58 -3.98 2.26
N ARG A 102 -5.25 -2.85 1.95
CA ARG A 102 -6.36 -2.84 0.97
C ARG A 102 -5.89 -3.15 -0.44
N GLN A 103 -4.72 -2.63 -0.83
CA GLN A 103 -4.12 -2.97 -2.12
C GLN A 103 -3.80 -4.47 -2.19
N GLU A 104 -3.16 -5.02 -1.15
CA GLU A 104 -2.86 -6.46 -1.06
C GLU A 104 -4.13 -7.31 -1.16
N PHE A 105 -5.17 -6.97 -0.41
CA PHE A 105 -6.47 -7.63 -0.47
C PHE A 105 -7.04 -7.61 -1.90
N GLY A 106 -7.03 -6.45 -2.55
CA GLY A 106 -7.52 -6.30 -3.92
C GLY A 106 -6.73 -7.12 -4.93
N VAL A 107 -5.40 -7.10 -4.85
CA VAL A 107 -4.53 -7.89 -5.74
C VAL A 107 -4.71 -9.38 -5.50
N GLN A 108 -4.85 -9.82 -4.24
CA GLN A 108 -5.10 -11.22 -3.93
C GLN A 108 -6.43 -11.72 -4.52
N LYS A 109 -7.50 -10.92 -4.41
CA LYS A 109 -8.79 -11.25 -5.02
C LYS A 109 -8.70 -11.32 -6.54
N MET A 110 -8.00 -10.38 -7.19
CA MET A 110 -7.75 -10.45 -8.63
C MET A 110 -6.93 -11.70 -9.02
N ARG A 111 -5.94 -12.06 -8.21
CA ARG A 111 -5.12 -13.25 -8.41
C ARG A 111 -5.93 -14.56 -8.38
N ASP A 112 -6.98 -14.59 -7.57
CA ASP A 112 -7.85 -15.75 -7.37
C ASP A 112 -9.06 -15.79 -8.33
N ALA A 113 -9.09 -14.97 -9.39
CA ALA A 113 -10.22 -14.81 -10.30
C ALA A 113 -10.71 -16.10 -10.96
N GLU A 114 -9.82 -17.06 -11.21
CA GLU A 114 -10.21 -18.38 -11.75
C GLU A 114 -11.19 -19.13 -10.84
N LYS A 115 -11.08 -18.90 -9.52
CA LYS A 115 -11.92 -19.55 -8.50
C LYS A 115 -13.14 -18.72 -8.15
N ASP A 116 -12.99 -17.38 -8.14
CA ASP A 116 -14.03 -16.43 -7.72
C ASP A 116 -13.94 -15.15 -8.55
N MET A 117 -14.59 -15.15 -9.69
CA MET A 117 -14.63 -14.00 -10.60
C MET A 117 -15.34 -12.80 -10.00
N VAL A 118 -16.41 -13.02 -9.23
CA VAL A 118 -17.15 -11.92 -8.57
C VAL A 118 -16.28 -11.25 -7.52
N GLY A 119 -15.62 -12.06 -6.67
CA GLY A 119 -14.66 -11.56 -5.70
C GLY A 119 -13.51 -10.82 -6.35
N ALA A 120 -13.03 -11.26 -7.51
CA ALA A 120 -11.96 -10.59 -8.25
C ALA A 120 -12.35 -9.19 -8.73
N PHE A 121 -13.58 -8.98 -9.22
CA PHE A 121 -14.07 -7.64 -9.57
C PHE A 121 -14.25 -6.73 -8.36
N ILE A 122 -14.71 -7.26 -7.22
CA ILE A 122 -14.74 -6.54 -5.94
C ILE A 122 -13.31 -6.14 -5.55
N GLY A 123 -12.36 -7.07 -5.65
CA GLY A 123 -10.94 -6.82 -5.38
C GLY A 123 -10.35 -5.72 -6.26
N MET A 124 -10.65 -5.73 -7.56
CA MET A 124 -10.22 -4.68 -8.50
C MET A 124 -10.78 -3.32 -8.10
N GLN A 125 -12.04 -3.24 -7.68
CA GLN A 125 -12.65 -2.00 -7.22
C GLN A 125 -12.00 -1.49 -5.93
N GLU A 126 -11.75 -2.38 -4.96
CA GLU A 126 -11.05 -2.03 -3.70
C GLU A 126 -9.62 -1.57 -3.94
N TYR A 127 -8.89 -2.23 -4.83
CA TYR A 127 -7.57 -1.81 -5.27
C TYR A 127 -7.61 -0.40 -5.87
N SER A 128 -8.52 -0.14 -6.81
CA SER A 128 -8.67 1.17 -7.46
C SER A 128 -9.01 2.27 -6.45
N ASN A 129 -9.88 1.97 -5.48
CA ASN A 129 -10.23 2.91 -4.41
C ASN A 129 -9.03 3.18 -3.49
N ALA A 130 -8.24 2.14 -3.19
CA ALA A 130 -7.04 2.28 -2.37
C ALA A 130 -5.98 3.17 -3.05
N ILE A 131 -5.78 3.02 -4.37
CA ILE A 131 -4.86 3.87 -5.14
C ILE A 131 -5.28 5.35 -5.08
N LYS A 132 -6.57 5.65 -5.29
CA LYS A 132 -7.07 7.03 -5.18
C LYS A 132 -6.85 7.64 -3.79
N LYS A 133 -7.14 6.87 -2.74
CA LYS A 133 -6.90 7.29 -1.36
C LYS A 133 -5.41 7.43 -1.05
N PHE A 134 -4.57 6.66 -1.70
CA PHE A 134 -3.13 6.79 -1.56
C PHE A 134 -2.62 8.11 -2.16
N ASP A 135 -3.13 8.52 -3.32
CA ASP A 135 -2.82 9.84 -3.88
C ASP A 135 -3.23 10.98 -2.94
N GLU A 136 -4.41 10.88 -2.31
CA GLU A 136 -4.87 11.84 -1.30
C GLU A 136 -3.94 11.84 -0.07
N LEU A 137 -3.49 10.67 0.38
CA LEU A 137 -2.54 10.54 1.49
C LEU A 137 -1.19 11.20 1.15
N LEU A 138 -0.66 11.00 -0.04
CA LEU A 138 0.58 11.64 -0.49
C LEU A 138 0.47 13.17 -0.48
N LEU A 139 -0.66 13.73 -0.92
CA LEU A 139 -0.92 15.17 -0.84
C LEU A 139 -0.98 15.66 0.61
N ARG A 140 -1.60 14.89 1.51
CA ARG A 140 -1.65 15.19 2.94
C ARG A 140 -0.25 15.16 3.56
N ILE A 141 0.56 14.17 3.23
CA ILE A 141 1.97 14.07 3.69
C ILE A 141 2.75 15.32 3.27
N ARG A 142 2.71 15.68 1.99
CA ARG A 142 3.41 16.87 1.47
C ARG A 142 2.99 18.14 2.20
N ARG A 143 1.69 18.35 2.42
CA ARG A 143 1.17 19.52 3.16
C ARG A 143 1.64 19.51 4.61
N THR A 144 1.61 18.37 5.28
CA THR A 144 2.02 18.21 6.68
C THR A 144 3.50 18.55 6.86
N TYR A 145 4.37 18.08 5.97
CA TYR A 145 5.80 18.40 5.98
C TYR A 145 6.05 19.90 5.65
N ALA A 146 5.34 20.43 4.65
CA ALA A 146 5.47 21.84 4.26
C ALA A 146 5.07 22.80 5.39
N GLN A 147 4.05 22.48 6.19
CA GLN A 147 3.65 23.28 7.36
C GLN A 147 4.75 23.43 8.41
N ARG A 148 5.70 22.49 8.44
CA ARG A 148 6.87 22.54 9.33
C ARG A 148 8.14 23.00 8.62
N ASN A 149 8.05 23.40 7.34
CA ASN A 149 9.20 23.75 6.49
C ASN A 149 10.22 22.61 6.38
N ILE A 150 9.75 21.35 6.39
CA ILE A 150 10.59 20.17 6.21
C ILE A 150 10.50 19.74 4.74
N PRO A 151 11.63 19.70 3.99
CA PRO A 151 11.62 19.21 2.61
C PRO A 151 11.38 17.71 2.56
N LEU A 152 10.64 17.28 1.52
CA LEU A 152 10.48 15.88 1.11
C LEU A 152 11.25 15.63 -0.17
#